data_a7c58d07cd7b30a9c9ef2b3869a44ac9
#
_entry.id   a7c58d07cd7b30a9c9ef2b3869a44ac9
#
_cell.length_a   1.000
_cell.length_b   1.000
_cell.length_c   1.000
_cell.angle_alpha   90.00
_cell.angle_beta   90.00
_cell.angle_gamma   90.00
#
_symmetry.space_group_name_H-M   'P 1'
#
loop_
_entity.id
_entity.type
_entity.pdbx_description
1 polymer ?
#
loop_
_entity_poly.entity_id
_entity_poly.type
_entity_poly.pdbx_seq_one_letter_code
_entity_poly.pdbx_strand_id
1 'polypeptide(L)'
;GHDERGYYSAGYIAAQGGEYNLIMYQLGLPVTHIRNIDNYFDMLAYTDMVDERELSYILAISSRLDSNKIMSEPEHLMVGRYEGLTVENSLQVDTLRTAEGDHFTASSIAKSYYLQLRINGVEWVKTAAAVLSGMAGSSRLCENEGIVQTDPVNLFFSMKHGDRTKRIGQKGSSAVLYTTFTTFGKIPDMTSELILNFEFTKSDGTTQTESFDITE
;
A
#
# COMPACT_ATOMS: atom_id res chain seq x y z
N GLY A 1 10.61 -22.17 2.09
CA GLY A 1 10.13 -23.15 3.08
C GLY A 1 8.91 -22.65 3.82
N HIS A 2 8.32 -23.53 4.61
CA HIS A 2 7.18 -23.24 5.50
C HIS A 2 7.34 -24.09 6.76
N ASP A 3 7.19 -23.47 7.92
CA ASP A 3 7.16 -24.13 9.22
C ASP A 3 6.07 -23.52 10.13
N GLU A 4 6.04 -23.85 11.43
CA GLU A 4 5.08 -23.32 12.39
C GLU A 4 5.14 -21.79 12.56
N ARG A 5 6.22 -21.14 12.13
CA ARG A 5 6.44 -19.68 12.17
C ARG A 5 6.00 -18.99 10.88
N GLY A 6 5.66 -19.74 9.84
CA GLY A 6 5.21 -19.23 8.54
C GLY A 6 6.15 -19.54 7.40
N TYR A 7 6.13 -18.70 6.36
CA TYR A 7 6.98 -18.85 5.19
C TYR A 7 8.37 -18.26 5.44
N TYR A 8 9.40 -18.98 5.04
CA TYR A 8 10.78 -18.52 5.14
C TYR A 8 11.56 -18.81 3.85
N SER A 9 12.62 -18.05 3.64
CA SER A 9 13.65 -18.30 2.62
C SER A 9 15.00 -18.45 3.30
N ALA A 10 15.79 -19.38 2.82
CA ALA A 10 17.15 -19.59 3.28
C ALA A 10 18.11 -19.70 2.08
N GLY A 11 19.32 -19.22 2.21
CA GLY A 11 20.32 -19.23 1.16
C GLY A 11 21.70 -18.86 1.68
N TYR A 12 22.68 -18.91 0.80
CA TYR A 12 24.07 -18.54 1.09
C TYR A 12 24.43 -17.30 0.27
N ILE A 13 25.10 -16.35 0.91
CA ILE A 13 25.65 -15.16 0.27
C ILE A 13 27.17 -15.22 0.45
N ALA A 14 27.90 -15.14 -0.66
CA ALA A 14 29.35 -14.97 -0.61
C ALA A 14 29.65 -13.47 -0.42
N ALA A 15 30.32 -13.14 0.68
CA ALA A 15 30.75 -11.78 0.97
C ALA A 15 32.24 -11.76 1.31
N GLN A 16 32.92 -10.68 0.94
CA GLN A 16 34.29 -10.41 1.41
C GLN A 16 34.24 -9.90 2.85
N GLY A 17 35.35 -9.92 3.58
CA GLY A 17 35.43 -9.31 4.90
C GLY A 17 35.08 -7.80 4.85
N GLY A 18 34.25 -7.34 5.77
CA GLY A 18 33.82 -5.96 5.83
C GLY A 18 32.52 -5.80 6.63
N GLU A 19 32.06 -4.56 6.68
CA GLU A 19 30.76 -4.21 7.27
C GLU A 19 29.71 -4.04 6.17
N TYR A 20 28.51 -4.60 6.39
CA TYR A 20 27.43 -4.63 5.42
C TYR A 20 26.10 -4.25 6.05
N ASN A 21 25.27 -3.59 5.26
CA ASN A 21 23.84 -3.48 5.52
C ASN A 21 23.12 -4.41 4.54
N LEU A 22 22.22 -5.25 5.03
CA LEU A 22 21.47 -6.18 4.21
C LEU A 22 20.02 -5.74 4.09
N ILE A 23 19.51 -5.79 2.86
CA ILE A 23 18.09 -5.71 2.56
C ILE A 23 17.69 -6.99 1.84
N MET A 24 16.63 -7.62 2.35
CA MET A 24 15.97 -8.73 1.69
C MET A 24 14.55 -8.29 1.35
N TYR A 25 14.12 -8.50 0.14
CA TYR A 25 12.78 -8.12 -0.30
C TYR A 25 12.19 -9.15 -1.27
N GLN A 26 10.88 -9.18 -1.34
CA GLN A 26 10.15 -10.02 -2.25
C GLN A 26 10.29 -9.51 -3.69
N LEU A 27 10.59 -10.41 -4.62
CA LEU A 27 10.66 -10.12 -6.06
C LEU A 27 9.39 -10.57 -6.76
N GLY A 28 9.16 -9.99 -7.97
CA GLY A 28 8.14 -10.47 -8.89
C GLY A 28 6.72 -10.01 -8.55
N LEU A 29 6.58 -8.88 -7.87
CA LEU A 29 5.28 -8.23 -7.72
C LEU A 29 4.87 -7.59 -9.06
N PRO A 30 3.61 -7.74 -9.49
CA PRO A 30 3.16 -7.24 -10.80
C PRO A 30 3.09 -5.71 -10.90
N VAL A 31 2.85 -5.00 -9.80
CA VAL A 31 2.58 -3.56 -9.80
C VAL A 31 3.62 -2.77 -9.02
N THR A 32 4.15 -3.35 -7.93
CA THR A 32 5.16 -2.68 -7.09
C THR A 32 6.56 -2.96 -7.62
N HIS A 33 7.25 -1.91 -8.00
CA HIS A 33 8.60 -1.94 -8.55
C HIS A 33 9.61 -1.34 -7.57
N ILE A 34 10.89 -1.69 -7.77
CA ILE A 34 12.00 -1.16 -6.97
C ILE A 34 13.00 -0.50 -7.90
N ARG A 35 13.46 0.69 -7.53
CA ARG A 35 14.51 1.43 -8.23
C ARG A 35 15.69 1.77 -7.31
N ASN A 36 16.80 2.22 -7.90
CA ASN A 36 18.05 2.60 -7.21
C ASN A 36 18.66 1.45 -6.40
N ILE A 37 18.61 0.23 -6.93
CA ILE A 37 19.07 -1.00 -6.26
C ILE A 37 20.56 -1.02 -5.94
N ASP A 38 21.34 -0.13 -6.58
CA ASP A 38 22.79 -0.02 -6.38
C ASP A 38 23.17 0.81 -5.14
N ASN A 39 22.20 1.48 -4.50
CA ASN A 39 22.42 2.29 -3.33
C ASN A 39 21.42 1.95 -2.21
N TYR A 40 21.94 1.36 -1.14
CA TYR A 40 21.13 0.93 0.02
C TYR A 40 20.17 2.00 0.54
N PHE A 41 20.66 3.24 0.71
CA PHE A 41 19.86 4.34 1.28
C PHE A 41 18.87 4.97 0.30
N ASP A 42 19.03 4.73 -0.99
CA ASP A 42 18.20 5.33 -2.04
C ASP A 42 17.24 4.31 -2.69
N MET A 43 17.24 3.06 -2.23
CA MET A 43 16.30 2.05 -2.73
C MET A 43 14.87 2.47 -2.45
N LEU A 44 14.06 2.58 -3.51
CA LEU A 44 12.67 3.03 -3.45
C LEU A 44 11.74 1.98 -4.05
N ALA A 45 10.68 1.65 -3.32
CA ALA A 45 9.50 1.01 -3.88
C ALA A 45 8.54 2.09 -4.41
N TYR A 46 7.95 1.82 -5.56
CA TYR A 46 6.96 2.68 -6.22
C TYR A 46 5.98 1.84 -7.04
N THR A 47 4.87 2.43 -7.46
CA THR A 47 3.90 1.78 -8.35
C THR A 47 3.79 2.54 -9.65
N ASP A 48 3.27 1.87 -10.69
CA ASP A 48 2.97 2.51 -11.96
C ASP A 48 1.67 3.31 -11.88
N MET A 49 1.51 4.22 -12.82
CA MET A 49 0.23 4.88 -13.06
C MET A 49 -0.81 3.86 -13.53
N VAL A 50 -2.06 4.13 -13.22
CA VAL A 50 -3.20 3.36 -13.74
C VAL A 50 -3.22 3.39 -15.27
N ASP A 51 -3.77 2.36 -15.90
CA ASP A 51 -3.86 2.29 -17.35
C ASP A 51 -4.85 3.33 -17.93
N GLU A 52 -4.78 3.56 -19.25
CA GLU A 52 -5.61 4.57 -19.93
C GLU A 52 -7.12 4.32 -19.80
N ARG A 53 -7.56 3.08 -19.65
CA ARG A 53 -8.99 2.74 -19.49
C ARG A 53 -9.47 3.10 -18.10
N GLU A 54 -8.73 2.71 -17.08
CA GLU A 54 -9.00 3.08 -15.71
C GLU A 54 -8.94 4.59 -15.56
N LEU A 55 -7.93 5.23 -16.13
CA LEU A 55 -7.78 6.68 -16.10
C LEU A 55 -9.01 7.40 -16.68
N SER A 56 -9.53 6.95 -17.82
CA SER A 56 -10.74 7.55 -18.43
C SER A 56 -11.95 7.44 -17.52
N TYR A 57 -12.11 6.32 -16.81
CA TYR A 57 -13.19 6.12 -15.85
C TYR A 57 -13.02 7.01 -14.61
N ILE A 58 -11.82 7.09 -14.08
CA ILE A 58 -11.47 7.92 -12.90
C ILE A 58 -11.70 9.40 -13.17
N LEU A 59 -11.31 9.88 -14.34
CA LEU A 59 -11.50 11.29 -14.72
C LEU A 59 -12.97 11.68 -14.89
N ALA A 60 -13.84 10.71 -15.19
CA ALA A 60 -15.28 10.93 -15.18
C ALA A 60 -15.81 11.18 -13.74
N ILE A 61 -15.18 10.55 -12.74
CA ILE A 61 -15.52 10.71 -11.32
C ILE A 61 -15.04 12.06 -10.78
N SER A 62 -13.83 12.47 -11.14
CA SER A 62 -13.26 13.71 -10.63
C SER A 62 -12.44 14.43 -11.70
N SER A 63 -13.09 15.41 -12.35
CA SER A 63 -12.45 16.26 -13.36
C SER A 63 -11.36 17.20 -12.80
N ARG A 64 -11.18 17.25 -11.48
CA ARG A 64 -10.17 18.09 -10.81
C ARG A 64 -8.89 17.35 -10.46
N LEU A 65 -8.85 16.02 -10.64
CA LEU A 65 -7.66 15.24 -10.37
C LEU A 65 -6.57 15.50 -11.42
N ASP A 66 -5.35 15.61 -10.93
CA ASP A 66 -4.18 15.56 -11.82
C ASP A 66 -4.01 14.11 -12.31
N SER A 67 -4.34 13.88 -13.58
CA SER A 67 -4.29 12.56 -14.20
C SER A 67 -2.89 11.93 -14.18
N ASN A 68 -1.85 12.76 -14.14
CA ASN A 68 -0.46 12.30 -14.10
C ASN A 68 -0.03 11.76 -12.73
N LYS A 69 -0.90 11.87 -11.72
CA LYS A 69 -0.61 11.46 -10.34
C LYS A 69 -1.51 10.34 -9.83
N ILE A 70 -2.30 9.71 -10.71
CA ILE A 70 -3.13 8.57 -10.32
C ILE A 70 -2.30 7.30 -10.45
N MET A 71 -1.99 6.69 -9.30
CA MET A 71 -1.14 5.53 -9.19
C MET A 71 -1.94 4.29 -8.86
N SER A 72 -1.43 3.14 -9.28
CA SER A 72 -1.95 1.84 -8.86
C SER A 72 -1.66 1.59 -7.38
N GLU A 73 -2.51 0.80 -6.72
CA GLU A 73 -2.29 0.40 -5.33
C GLU A 73 -1.03 -0.46 -5.21
N PRO A 74 -0.12 -0.17 -4.23
CA PRO A 74 1.03 -1.04 -4.01
C PRO A 74 0.60 -2.38 -3.42
N GLU A 75 1.29 -3.45 -3.80
CA GLU A 75 1.16 -4.72 -3.10
C GLU A 75 1.93 -4.71 -1.78
N HIS A 76 1.68 -5.73 -0.97
CA HIS A 76 2.41 -5.98 0.27
C HIS A 76 3.84 -6.44 -0.01
N LEU A 77 4.72 -5.50 -0.36
CA LEU A 77 6.14 -5.78 -0.49
C LEU A 77 6.75 -6.04 0.90
N MET A 78 7.16 -7.29 1.12
CA MET A 78 7.82 -7.70 2.36
C MET A 78 9.30 -7.36 2.31
N VAL A 79 9.79 -6.66 3.33
CA VAL A 79 11.19 -6.22 3.44
C VAL A 79 11.75 -6.58 4.80
N GLY A 80 12.87 -7.32 4.80
CA GLY A 80 13.71 -7.58 5.96
C GLY A 80 14.98 -6.74 5.90
N ARG A 81 15.43 -6.21 7.04
CA ARG A 81 16.61 -5.36 7.15
C ARG A 81 17.53 -5.86 8.23
N TYR A 82 18.81 -5.74 7.99
CA TYR A 82 19.84 -5.97 8.98
C TYR A 82 20.99 -4.98 8.76
N GLU A 83 21.31 -4.21 9.76
CA GLU A 83 22.36 -3.20 9.70
C GLU A 83 23.56 -3.63 10.54
N GLY A 84 24.76 -3.24 10.08
CA GLY A 84 26.00 -3.46 10.81
C GLY A 84 26.45 -4.93 10.84
N LEU A 85 26.17 -5.71 9.78
CA LEU A 85 26.73 -7.06 9.64
C LEU A 85 28.23 -6.96 9.42
N THR A 86 29.01 -7.53 10.35
CA THR A 86 30.46 -7.68 10.18
C THR A 86 30.78 -9.07 9.66
N VAL A 87 31.41 -9.13 8.50
CA VAL A 87 31.93 -10.38 7.91
C VAL A 87 33.44 -10.41 8.11
N GLU A 88 33.94 -11.44 8.80
CA GLU A 88 35.37 -11.63 8.97
C GLU A 88 36.03 -12.20 7.71
N ASN A 89 37.31 -11.89 7.50
CA ASN A 89 38.13 -12.44 6.43
C ASN A 89 38.48 -13.93 6.72
N SER A 90 37.49 -14.77 6.89
CA SER A 90 37.67 -16.18 7.11
C SER A 90 37.06 -17.00 5.96
N LEU A 91 37.69 -18.14 5.62
CA LEU A 91 37.10 -19.10 4.67
C LEU A 91 36.01 -19.96 5.31
N GLN A 92 35.55 -19.60 6.51
CA GLN A 92 34.52 -20.35 7.21
C GLN A 92 33.16 -19.83 6.82
N VAL A 93 32.23 -20.75 6.60
CA VAL A 93 30.80 -20.42 6.46
C VAL A 93 30.27 -20.06 7.85
N ASP A 94 29.89 -18.81 8.04
CA ASP A 94 29.23 -18.36 9.26
C ASP A 94 27.74 -18.26 9.05
N THR A 95 26.98 -18.44 10.14
CA THR A 95 25.54 -18.31 10.10
C THR A 95 25.16 -16.93 10.64
N LEU A 96 24.48 -16.16 9.81
CA LEU A 96 23.97 -14.86 10.23
C LEU A 96 22.93 -15.06 11.33
N ARG A 97 23.24 -14.55 12.52
CA ARG A 97 22.36 -14.61 13.70
C ARG A 97 21.88 -13.22 14.07
N THR A 98 20.58 -13.08 14.29
CA THR A 98 19.99 -11.86 14.85
C THR A 98 19.91 -11.96 16.38
N ALA A 99 19.71 -10.85 17.07
CA ALA A 99 19.51 -10.83 18.52
C ALA A 99 18.29 -11.69 18.96
N GLU A 100 17.35 -11.95 18.08
CA GLU A 100 16.16 -12.76 18.30
C GLU A 100 16.31 -14.23 17.85
N GLY A 101 17.50 -14.62 17.36
CA GLY A 101 17.77 -15.95 16.83
C GLY A 101 18.32 -15.92 15.40
N ASP A 102 18.20 -17.02 14.68
CA ASP A 102 18.80 -17.21 13.35
C ASP A 102 17.89 -16.68 12.20
N HIS A 103 16.97 -15.76 12.47
CA HIS A 103 15.94 -15.34 11.52
C HIS A 103 15.83 -13.83 11.39
N PHE A 104 15.62 -13.37 10.14
CA PHE A 104 15.18 -12.02 9.86
C PHE A 104 13.67 -11.98 9.82
N THR A 105 13.08 -10.97 10.44
CA THR A 105 11.66 -10.70 10.29
C THR A 105 11.45 -9.70 9.17
N ALA A 106 10.69 -10.09 8.15
CA ALA A 106 10.26 -9.18 7.11
C ALA A 106 8.93 -8.54 7.47
N SER A 107 8.80 -7.25 7.22
CA SER A 107 7.57 -6.50 7.39
C SER A 107 7.12 -5.88 6.05
N SER A 108 5.80 -5.70 5.88
CA SER A 108 5.28 -5.00 4.72
C SER A 108 5.54 -3.51 4.84
N ILE A 109 6.05 -2.89 3.76
CA ILE A 109 6.17 -1.44 3.65
C ILE A 109 4.87 -0.77 3.19
N ALA A 110 3.92 -1.53 2.63
CA ALA A 110 2.58 -1.05 2.31
C ALA A 110 1.63 -1.30 3.47
N LYS A 111 0.76 -0.32 3.73
CA LYS A 111 -0.26 -0.34 4.78
C LYS A 111 -1.63 -0.64 4.17
N SER A 112 -2.37 -1.58 4.73
CA SER A 112 -3.75 -1.88 4.35
C SER A 112 -4.74 -1.07 5.17
N TYR A 113 -5.75 -0.60 4.49
CA TYR A 113 -6.88 0.10 5.11
C TYR A 113 -8.19 -0.59 4.74
N TYR A 114 -9.11 -0.60 5.69
CA TYR A 114 -10.48 -1.01 5.49
C TYR A 114 -11.38 0.23 5.62
N LEU A 115 -12.03 0.59 4.51
CA LEU A 115 -12.97 1.70 4.47
C LEU A 115 -14.40 1.15 4.47
N GLN A 116 -15.21 1.66 5.39
CA GLN A 116 -16.62 1.36 5.45
C GLN A 116 -17.43 2.65 5.43
N LEU A 117 -18.33 2.77 4.47
CA LEU A 117 -19.20 3.90 4.30
C LEU A 117 -20.66 3.50 4.56
N ARG A 118 -21.30 4.18 5.48
CA ARG A 118 -22.73 4.01 5.78
C ARG A 118 -23.51 5.08 5.06
N ILE A 119 -24.43 4.67 4.19
CA ILE A 119 -25.23 5.55 3.36
C ILE A 119 -26.69 5.25 3.57
N ASN A 120 -27.50 6.30 3.74
CA ASN A 120 -28.93 6.18 3.66
C ASN A 120 -29.36 6.03 2.18
N GLY A 121 -30.11 4.99 1.87
CA GLY A 121 -30.52 4.70 0.49
C GLY A 121 -29.49 3.96 -0.34
N VAL A 122 -28.58 3.22 0.29
CA VAL A 122 -27.58 2.40 -0.40
C VAL A 122 -28.19 1.36 -1.35
N GLU A 123 -29.43 0.96 -1.11
CA GLU A 123 -30.20 0.08 -1.99
C GLU A 123 -30.42 0.65 -3.40
N TRP A 124 -30.32 1.98 -3.54
CA TRP A 124 -30.42 2.70 -4.81
C TRP A 124 -29.06 2.89 -5.50
N VAL A 125 -27.96 2.58 -4.81
CA VAL A 125 -26.62 2.69 -5.36
C VAL A 125 -26.30 1.45 -6.20
N LYS A 126 -26.08 1.63 -7.49
CA LYS A 126 -25.69 0.58 -8.42
C LYS A 126 -24.18 0.31 -8.36
N THR A 127 -23.39 1.38 -8.43
CA THR A 127 -21.93 1.33 -8.32
C THR A 127 -21.42 2.51 -7.49
N ALA A 128 -20.32 2.31 -6.82
CA ALA A 128 -19.61 3.37 -6.11
C ALA A 128 -18.11 3.22 -6.34
N ALA A 129 -17.47 4.34 -6.56
CA ALA A 129 -16.02 4.44 -6.66
C ALA A 129 -15.50 5.59 -5.81
N ALA A 130 -14.24 5.54 -5.46
CA ALA A 130 -13.61 6.60 -4.69
C ALA A 130 -12.20 6.89 -5.18
N VAL A 131 -11.76 8.12 -4.94
CA VAL A 131 -10.39 8.57 -5.14
C VAL A 131 -9.89 9.19 -3.85
N LEU A 132 -8.78 8.69 -3.34
CA LEU A 132 -8.07 9.23 -2.19
C LEU A 132 -6.84 10.01 -2.66
N SER A 133 -6.80 11.30 -2.35
CA SER A 133 -5.68 12.19 -2.66
C SER A 133 -4.74 12.37 -1.46
N GLY A 134 -3.50 12.78 -1.72
CA GLY A 134 -2.56 13.16 -0.65
C GLY A 134 -1.66 12.02 -0.14
N MET A 135 -1.68 10.86 -0.80
CA MET A 135 -0.89 9.71 -0.38
C MET A 135 0.53 9.74 -0.94
N ALA A 136 1.45 9.03 -0.27
CA ALA A 136 2.83 8.86 -0.75
C ALA A 136 2.88 7.96 -1.99
N GLY A 137 3.59 8.39 -3.04
CA GLY A 137 3.78 7.62 -4.27
C GLY A 137 4.93 6.61 -4.20
N SER A 138 5.76 6.66 -3.15
CA SER A 138 6.91 5.76 -2.97
C SER A 138 7.32 5.65 -1.52
N SER A 139 8.08 4.58 -1.21
CA SER A 139 8.66 4.35 0.12
C SER A 139 10.08 3.82 0.01
N ARG A 140 10.99 4.29 0.88
CA ARG A 140 12.36 3.75 0.99
C ARG A 140 12.33 2.37 1.62
N LEU A 141 13.19 1.49 1.12
CA LEU A 141 13.30 0.15 1.66
C LEU A 141 14.19 0.07 2.90
N CYS A 142 15.15 0.98 3.05
CA CYS A 142 16.09 0.98 4.18
C CYS A 142 15.48 1.43 5.52
N GLU A 143 14.30 2.04 5.52
CA GLU A 143 13.65 2.59 6.70
C GLU A 143 12.33 1.87 6.99
N ASN A 144 11.96 1.74 8.28
CA ASN A 144 10.69 1.08 8.67
C ASN A 144 9.44 1.89 8.29
N GLU A 145 9.56 3.19 8.23
CA GLU A 145 8.53 4.12 7.76
C GLU A 145 9.17 5.08 6.76
N GLY A 146 9.82 4.50 5.75
CA GLY A 146 10.61 5.20 4.74
C GLY A 146 9.77 5.95 3.71
N ILE A 147 8.68 6.58 4.16
CA ILE A 147 7.85 7.39 3.28
C ILE A 147 8.65 8.58 2.79
N VAL A 148 8.80 8.68 1.47
CA VAL A 148 9.56 9.75 0.84
C VAL A 148 8.67 10.97 0.70
N GLN A 149 9.18 12.14 1.06
CA GLN A 149 8.57 13.41 0.70
C GLN A 149 8.66 13.59 -0.82
N THR A 150 7.64 13.09 -1.50
CA THR A 150 7.44 13.28 -2.94
C THR A 150 6.15 14.05 -3.14
N ASP A 151 5.91 14.47 -4.36
CA ASP A 151 4.60 14.99 -4.72
C ASP A 151 3.52 13.97 -4.36
N PRO A 152 2.44 14.41 -3.69
CA PRO A 152 1.35 13.52 -3.32
C PRO A 152 0.68 12.91 -4.55
N VAL A 153 0.24 11.67 -4.42
CA VAL A 153 -0.45 10.93 -5.47
C VAL A 153 -1.90 10.64 -5.10
N ASN A 154 -2.66 10.24 -6.10
CA ASN A 154 -4.04 9.84 -5.97
C ASN A 154 -4.16 8.33 -6.13
N LEU A 155 -5.00 7.70 -5.32
CA LEU A 155 -5.36 6.29 -5.41
C LEU A 155 -6.83 6.16 -5.77
N PHE A 156 -7.13 5.28 -6.72
CA PHE A 156 -8.49 4.96 -7.12
C PHE A 156 -8.87 3.56 -6.63
N PHE A 157 -10.09 3.41 -6.14
CA PHE A 157 -10.65 2.11 -5.78
C PHE A 157 -12.17 2.06 -5.93
N SER A 158 -12.69 0.88 -6.25
CA SER A 158 -14.12 0.63 -6.32
C SER A 158 -14.65 0.16 -4.97
N MET A 159 -15.88 0.55 -4.64
CA MET A 159 -16.57 0.12 -3.44
C MET A 159 -17.46 -1.09 -3.73
N LYS A 160 -17.52 -2.01 -2.78
CA LYS A 160 -18.38 -3.21 -2.83
C LYS A 160 -19.57 -3.05 -1.91
N HIS A 161 -20.71 -3.59 -2.31
CA HIS A 161 -21.83 -3.71 -1.40
C HIS A 161 -21.51 -4.74 -0.32
N GLY A 162 -21.62 -4.33 0.95
CA GLY A 162 -21.53 -5.24 2.09
C GLY A 162 -22.81 -6.06 2.20
N ASP A 163 -22.66 -7.35 2.42
CA ASP A 163 -23.77 -8.16 2.88
C ASP A 163 -24.29 -7.59 4.19
N ARG A 164 -25.61 -7.50 4.28
CA ARG A 164 -26.31 -7.13 5.50
C ARG A 164 -25.88 -8.12 6.59
N THR A 165 -24.87 -7.78 7.38
CA THR A 165 -24.62 -8.53 8.60
C THR A 165 -25.84 -8.34 9.48
N LYS A 166 -26.73 -9.33 9.45
CA LYS A 166 -27.83 -9.48 10.42
C LYS A 166 -27.19 -9.60 11.80
N ARG A 167 -26.93 -8.48 12.47
CA ARG A 167 -26.84 -8.51 13.92
C ARG A 167 -28.24 -8.81 14.42
N ILE A 168 -28.39 -9.99 14.96
CA ILE A 168 -29.62 -10.44 15.63
C ILE A 168 -30.07 -9.33 16.59
N GLY A 169 -31.25 -8.74 16.31
CA GLY A 169 -31.91 -7.78 17.20
C GLY A 169 -31.92 -6.31 16.79
N GLN A 170 -31.31 -5.87 15.72
CA GLN A 170 -31.43 -4.49 15.23
C GLN A 170 -32.47 -4.38 14.12
N LYS A 171 -33.58 -3.67 14.41
CA LYS A 171 -34.51 -3.13 13.43
C LYS A 171 -33.82 -1.97 12.68
N GLY A 172 -33.45 -2.21 11.44
CA GLY A 172 -32.85 -1.23 10.55
C GLY A 172 -31.60 -1.80 9.88
N SER A 173 -31.73 -2.21 8.64
CA SER A 173 -30.58 -2.65 7.85
C SER A 173 -29.83 -1.43 7.35
N SER A 174 -28.81 -0.99 8.07
CA SER A 174 -27.84 -0.08 7.47
C SER A 174 -27.00 -0.91 6.50
N ALA A 175 -27.33 -0.86 5.23
CA ALA A 175 -26.49 -1.38 4.19
C ALA A 175 -25.23 -0.49 4.12
N VAL A 176 -24.08 -1.10 3.88
CA VAL A 176 -22.79 -0.44 3.86
C VAL A 176 -22.11 -0.68 2.52
N LEU A 177 -21.35 0.30 2.07
CA LEU A 177 -20.33 0.12 1.05
C LEU A 177 -19.00 -0.07 1.74
N TYR A 178 -18.17 -0.96 1.23
CA TYR A 178 -16.85 -1.18 1.79
C TYR A 178 -15.81 -1.44 0.69
N THR A 179 -14.57 -1.18 1.03
CA THR A 179 -13.40 -1.59 0.24
C THR A 179 -12.20 -1.81 1.15
N THR A 180 -11.23 -2.54 0.65
CA THR A 180 -9.88 -2.59 1.21
C THR A 180 -8.94 -2.04 0.15
N PHE A 181 -7.98 -1.25 0.56
CA PHE A 181 -6.95 -0.73 -0.32
C PHE A 181 -5.60 -0.66 0.41
N THR A 182 -4.52 -0.58 -0.36
CA THR A 182 -3.16 -0.49 0.15
C THR A 182 -2.49 0.79 -0.30
N THR A 183 -1.63 1.34 0.55
CA THR A 183 -0.85 2.55 0.26
C THR A 183 0.52 2.46 0.92
N PHE A 184 1.48 3.27 0.48
CA PHE A 184 2.72 3.48 1.25
C PHE A 184 2.49 4.31 2.51
N GLY A 185 1.38 5.05 2.60
CA GLY A 185 0.99 5.86 3.75
C GLY A 185 0.83 7.34 3.43
N LYS A 186 0.51 8.14 4.46
CA LYS A 186 0.46 9.61 4.38
C LYS A 186 1.90 10.15 4.38
N ILE A 187 2.15 11.18 3.57
CA ILE A 187 3.46 11.86 3.58
C ILE A 187 3.62 12.61 4.91
N PRO A 188 4.70 12.35 5.68
CA PRO A 188 4.97 13.07 6.92
C PRO A 188 5.18 14.56 6.65
N ASP A 189 4.79 15.38 7.60
CA ASP A 189 5.07 16.84 7.63
C ASP A 189 4.59 17.64 6.42
N MET A 190 3.77 17.05 5.56
CA MET A 190 3.12 17.79 4.48
C MET A 190 1.78 18.34 4.93
N THR A 191 1.51 19.59 4.53
CA THR A 191 0.20 20.25 4.62
C THR A 191 -0.78 19.76 3.56
N SER A 192 -0.46 18.65 2.87
CA SER A 192 -1.36 18.07 1.88
C SER A 192 -2.60 17.51 2.57
N GLU A 193 -3.74 18.01 2.15
CA GLU A 193 -5.02 17.51 2.59
C GLU A 193 -5.24 16.08 2.06
N LEU A 194 -5.71 15.19 2.92
CA LEU A 194 -6.22 13.87 2.52
C LEU A 194 -7.69 14.02 2.15
N ILE A 195 -7.97 14.07 0.86
CA ILE A 195 -9.32 14.23 0.35
C ILE A 195 -9.82 12.91 -0.23
N LEU A 196 -10.96 12.48 0.26
CA LEU A 196 -11.65 11.28 -0.21
C LEU A 196 -12.89 11.69 -1.01
N ASN A 197 -12.82 11.51 -2.33
CA ASN A 197 -13.89 11.83 -3.26
C ASN A 197 -14.64 10.56 -3.64
N PHE A 198 -15.96 10.56 -3.52
CA PHE A 198 -16.83 9.46 -3.93
C PHE A 198 -17.68 9.86 -5.13
N GLU A 199 -17.92 8.89 -6.01
CA GLU A 199 -18.98 8.91 -7.00
C GLU A 199 -19.90 7.72 -6.79
N PHE A 200 -21.20 8.01 -6.72
CA PHE A 200 -22.27 7.03 -6.63
C PHE A 200 -23.10 7.08 -7.91
N THR A 201 -23.17 5.95 -8.63
CA THR A 201 -24.15 5.79 -9.72
C THR A 201 -25.38 5.11 -9.16
N LYS A 202 -26.53 5.77 -9.27
CA LYS A 202 -27.82 5.25 -8.81
C LYS A 202 -28.44 4.28 -9.81
N SER A 203 -29.44 3.53 -9.37
CA SER A 203 -30.16 2.57 -10.19
C SER A 203 -30.92 3.22 -11.37
N ASP A 204 -31.26 4.49 -11.28
CA ASP A 204 -31.87 5.31 -12.36
C ASP A 204 -30.82 5.85 -13.35
N GLY A 205 -29.54 5.58 -13.14
CA GLY A 205 -28.45 6.06 -13.96
C GLY A 205 -27.92 7.44 -13.61
N THR A 206 -28.50 8.13 -12.62
CA THR A 206 -27.97 9.41 -12.14
C THR A 206 -26.72 9.21 -11.29
N THR A 207 -25.83 10.20 -11.30
CA THR A 207 -24.60 10.21 -10.49
C THR A 207 -24.70 11.26 -9.38
N GLN A 208 -24.05 10.96 -8.27
CA GLN A 208 -23.88 11.86 -7.13
C GLN A 208 -22.44 11.78 -6.66
N THR A 209 -21.84 12.93 -6.37
CA THR A 209 -20.48 13.03 -5.84
C THR A 209 -20.49 13.61 -4.43
N GLU A 210 -19.62 13.08 -3.57
CA GLU A 210 -19.40 13.56 -2.22
C GLU A 210 -17.90 13.66 -1.96
N SER A 211 -17.47 14.64 -1.18
CA SER A 211 -16.06 14.88 -0.86
C SER A 211 -15.89 15.04 0.65
N PHE A 212 -14.90 14.35 1.21
CA PHE A 212 -14.59 14.36 2.63
C PHE A 212 -13.11 14.70 2.83
N ASP A 213 -12.86 15.68 3.67
CA ASP A 213 -11.51 15.92 4.21
C ASP A 213 -11.31 14.97 5.39
N ILE A 214 -10.27 14.13 5.29
CA ILE A 214 -9.89 13.14 6.31
C ILE A 214 -8.46 13.36 6.81
N THR A 215 -7.98 14.60 6.71
CA THR A 215 -6.59 14.99 7.02
C THR A 215 -6.23 14.78 8.50
N GLU A 216 -7.18 14.85 9.43
CA GLU A 216 -6.99 14.70 10.87
C GLU A 216 -6.74 13.25 11.33
#